data_2906b535d67f0ee4dafcd0ad42f60c30
#
_entry.id   2906b535d67f0ee4dafcd0ad42f60c30
#
_cell.length_a   1.000
_cell.length_b   1.000
_cell.length_c   1.000
_cell.angle_alpha   90.00
_cell.angle_beta   90.00
_cell.angle_gamma   90.00
#
_symmetry.space_group_name_H-M   'P 1'
#
loop_
_entity.id
_entity.type
_entity.pdbx_description
1 polymer ?
#
loop_
_entity_poly.entity_id
_entity_poly.type
_entity_poly.pdbx_seq_one_letter_code
_entity_poly.pdbx_strand_id
1 'polypeptide(L)'
;MSARTAASPQAWCTFRLAEGHYGVELARVQEVLRPLPLTRVPLAPAAIAGLVNLRGRIVTVVDPRVVLGVEAAPAASGGLVVVHGTEGAVALHVDAIGDVRRADATEPPPALAGSTADGDRDAISHTIALPGHLLSILDLDRVLARAFAADVPTFRPPAGEPRP
;
A
#
# COMPACT_ATOMS: atom_id res chain seq x y z
N MET A 1 -40.63 2.76 -10.10
CA MET A 1 -39.43 3.08 -10.90
C MET A 1 -38.23 3.11 -10.02
N SER A 2 -37.45 2.06 -10.08
CA SER A 2 -36.17 2.04 -9.35
C SER A 2 -35.19 2.91 -10.11
N ALA A 3 -34.88 4.07 -9.56
CA ALA A 3 -33.74 4.84 -10.02
C ALA A 3 -32.49 3.98 -9.80
N ARG A 4 -31.94 3.42 -10.85
CA ARG A 4 -30.59 2.93 -10.83
C ARG A 4 -29.72 4.14 -10.49
N THR A 5 -29.27 4.22 -9.27
CA THR A 5 -28.17 5.10 -8.94
C THR A 5 -27.02 4.64 -9.81
N ALA A 6 -26.75 5.40 -10.86
CA ALA A 6 -25.57 5.17 -11.67
C ALA A 6 -24.38 5.25 -10.70
N ALA A 7 -23.72 4.14 -10.47
CA ALA A 7 -22.50 4.12 -9.70
C ALA A 7 -21.56 5.11 -10.37
N SER A 8 -21.15 6.14 -9.64
CA SER A 8 -20.17 7.09 -10.15
C SER A 8 -18.94 6.30 -10.57
N PRO A 9 -18.35 6.59 -11.74
CA PRO A 9 -17.17 5.87 -12.19
C PRO A 9 -16.11 5.98 -11.13
N GLN A 10 -15.67 4.85 -10.61
CA GLN A 10 -14.56 4.81 -9.66
C GLN A 10 -13.27 5.09 -10.40
N ALA A 11 -12.43 5.88 -9.80
CA ALA A 11 -11.10 6.19 -10.31
C ALA A 11 -10.04 5.73 -9.32
N TRP A 12 -8.95 5.23 -9.84
CA TRP A 12 -7.82 4.75 -9.06
C TRP A 12 -6.53 5.42 -9.50
N CYS A 13 -5.72 5.76 -8.52
CA CYS A 13 -4.33 6.12 -8.74
C CYS A 13 -3.52 4.83 -8.82
N THR A 14 -2.86 4.60 -9.93
CA THR A 14 -2.12 3.36 -10.16
C THR A 14 -0.63 3.54 -9.93
N PHE A 15 0.02 2.46 -9.52
CA PHE A 15 1.46 2.42 -9.28
C PHE A 15 1.97 0.99 -9.41
N ARG A 16 3.28 0.86 -9.47
CA ARG A 16 3.94 -0.43 -9.51
C ARG A 16 4.64 -0.73 -8.20
N LEU A 17 4.56 -1.98 -7.78
CA LEU A 17 5.34 -2.56 -6.71
C LEU A 17 6.00 -3.83 -7.26
N ALA A 18 7.32 -3.84 -7.36
CA ALA A 18 8.06 -4.85 -8.10
C ALA A 18 7.51 -5.00 -9.53
N GLU A 19 7.02 -6.16 -9.91
CA GLU A 19 6.44 -6.38 -11.24
C GLU A 19 4.91 -6.26 -11.29
N GLY A 20 4.28 -6.07 -10.14
CA GLY A 20 2.83 -5.99 -10.02
C GLY A 20 2.29 -4.57 -10.23
N HIS A 21 1.08 -4.50 -10.77
CA HIS A 21 0.33 -3.26 -10.92
C HIS A 21 -0.73 -3.16 -9.84
N TYR A 22 -0.73 -2.05 -9.13
CA TYR A 22 -1.60 -1.81 -7.98
C TYR A 22 -2.27 -0.46 -8.10
N GLY A 23 -3.34 -0.28 -7.38
CA GLY A 23 -4.07 0.98 -7.32
C GLY A 23 -4.74 1.21 -5.98
N VAL A 24 -4.99 2.46 -5.68
CA VAL A 24 -5.78 2.92 -4.55
C VAL A 24 -6.84 3.89 -5.04
N GLU A 25 -7.95 4.03 -4.31
CA GLU A 25 -9.00 4.97 -4.67
C GLU A 25 -8.45 6.39 -4.81
N LEU A 26 -8.72 7.00 -5.96
CA LEU A 26 -8.25 8.36 -6.23
C LEU A 26 -8.78 9.37 -5.21
N ALA A 27 -9.99 9.15 -4.69
CA ALA A 27 -10.59 10.00 -3.66
C ALA A 27 -9.77 10.03 -2.36
N ARG A 28 -8.97 9.01 -2.09
CA ARG A 28 -8.11 8.93 -0.92
C ARG A 28 -6.71 9.52 -1.15
N VAL A 29 -6.36 9.85 -2.38
CA VAL A 29 -5.04 10.40 -2.73
C VAL A 29 -5.04 11.92 -2.55
N GLN A 30 -4.11 12.42 -1.77
CA GLN A 30 -3.90 13.86 -1.61
C GLN A 30 -2.98 14.40 -2.69
N GLU A 31 -1.85 13.76 -2.88
CA GLU A 31 -0.83 14.16 -3.84
C GLU A 31 0.11 12.99 -4.15
N VAL A 32 0.82 13.14 -5.23
CA VAL A 32 1.85 12.21 -5.69
C VAL A 32 3.15 12.96 -5.80
N LEU A 33 4.21 12.43 -5.24
CA LEU A 33 5.49 13.10 -5.11
C LEU A 33 6.63 12.25 -5.69
N ARG A 34 7.66 12.93 -6.12
CA ARG A 34 8.94 12.29 -6.41
C ARG A 34 9.56 11.73 -5.13
N PRO A 35 10.51 10.79 -5.24
CA PRO A 35 11.21 10.28 -4.07
C PRO A 35 11.81 11.41 -3.24
N LEU A 36 11.61 11.33 -1.94
CA LEU A 36 12.18 12.26 -0.96
C LEU A 36 13.06 11.49 0.01
N PRO A 37 14.06 12.12 0.60
CA PRO A 37 14.86 11.49 1.64
C PRO A 37 14.00 11.11 2.83
N LEU A 38 14.13 9.86 3.28
CA LEU A 38 13.41 9.32 4.42
C LEU A 38 14.29 9.30 5.66
N THR A 39 13.71 9.69 6.77
CA THR A 39 14.35 9.50 8.08
C THR A 39 13.85 8.19 8.68
N ARG A 40 14.76 7.25 8.92
CA ARG A 40 14.42 5.98 9.54
C ARG A 40 14.02 6.16 10.99
N VAL A 41 12.99 5.44 11.40
CA VAL A 41 12.54 5.38 12.79
C VAL A 41 13.09 4.09 13.41
N PRO A 42 13.96 4.16 14.42
CA PRO A 42 14.43 2.97 15.10
C PRO A 42 13.28 2.19 15.73
N LEU A 43 13.33 0.86 15.63
CA LEU A 43 12.32 -0.06 16.22
C LEU A 43 10.91 0.09 15.67
N ALA A 44 10.72 0.79 14.58
CA ALA A 44 9.42 0.85 13.91
C ALA A 44 9.06 -0.51 13.27
N PRO A 45 7.77 -0.81 13.08
CA PRO A 45 7.35 -1.98 12.32
C PRO A 45 8.04 -2.04 10.95
N ALA A 46 8.26 -3.25 10.43
CA ALA A 46 8.99 -3.45 9.18
C ALA A 46 8.36 -2.74 7.97
N ALA A 47 7.03 -2.57 7.98
CA ALA A 47 6.31 -1.87 6.92
C ALA A 47 6.46 -0.34 6.98
N ILE A 48 6.98 0.21 8.04
CA ILE A 48 7.25 1.64 8.15
C ILE A 48 8.63 1.91 7.56
N ALA A 49 8.64 2.53 6.39
CA ALA A 49 9.90 2.86 5.69
C ALA A 49 10.64 4.03 6.34
N GLY A 50 9.92 4.93 6.97
CA GLY A 50 10.49 6.07 7.66
C GLY A 50 9.53 7.23 7.77
N LEU A 51 10.07 8.40 7.98
CA LEU A 51 9.35 9.67 8.05
C LEU A 51 9.85 10.60 6.95
N VAL A 52 8.96 11.44 6.46
CA VAL A 52 9.27 12.49 5.49
C VAL A 52 8.66 13.80 5.96
N ASN A 53 9.35 14.89 5.71
CA ASN A 53 8.82 16.22 5.97
C ASN A 53 8.19 16.78 4.69
N LEU A 54 6.87 16.94 4.73
CA LEU A 54 6.10 17.56 3.65
C LEU A 54 5.61 18.94 4.09
N ARG A 55 6.24 19.98 3.61
CA ARG A 55 5.83 21.38 3.88
C ARG A 55 5.67 21.69 5.37
N GLY A 56 6.64 21.22 6.18
CA GLY A 56 6.61 21.41 7.64
C GLY A 56 5.78 20.40 8.41
N ARG A 57 5.18 19.42 7.74
CA ARG A 57 4.43 18.33 8.37
C ARG A 57 5.21 17.04 8.27
N ILE A 58 5.30 16.33 9.37
CA ILE A 58 5.92 15.00 9.39
C ILE A 58 4.88 13.96 9.00
N VAL A 59 5.19 13.22 7.95
CA VAL A 59 4.31 12.17 7.42
C VAL A 59 5.02 10.83 7.50
N THR A 60 4.33 9.83 8.00
CA THR A 60 4.83 8.46 8.04
C THR A 60 4.79 7.85 6.64
N VAL A 61 5.88 7.20 6.25
CA VAL A 61 5.99 6.50 4.97
C VAL A 61 5.87 5.01 5.21
N VAL A 62 4.90 4.41 4.55
CA VAL A 62 4.62 2.97 4.57
C VAL A 62 5.17 2.34 3.30
N ASP A 63 5.78 1.18 3.44
CA ASP A 63 6.15 0.34 2.31
C ASP A 63 5.09 -0.76 2.10
N PRO A 64 4.22 -0.62 1.09
CA PRO A 64 3.18 -1.60 0.84
C PRO A 64 3.73 -2.97 0.46
N ARG A 65 4.94 -3.05 -0.06
CA ARG A 65 5.57 -4.32 -0.44
C ARG A 65 5.74 -5.24 0.76
N VAL A 66 6.09 -4.67 1.91
CA VAL A 66 6.20 -5.44 3.15
C VAL A 66 4.85 -6.00 3.57
N VAL A 67 3.80 -5.19 3.49
CA VAL A 67 2.43 -5.61 3.82
C VAL A 67 1.94 -6.72 2.89
N LEU A 68 2.26 -6.61 1.61
CA LEU A 68 1.80 -7.55 0.58
C LEU A 68 2.72 -8.78 0.44
N GLY A 69 3.84 -8.84 1.15
CA GLY A 69 4.80 -9.92 1.01
C GLY A 69 5.51 -9.94 -0.36
N VAL A 70 5.59 -8.82 -1.03
CA VAL A 70 6.26 -8.68 -2.33
C VAL A 70 7.71 -8.30 -2.11
N GLU A 71 8.61 -8.91 -2.85
CA GLU A 71 10.03 -8.57 -2.75
C GLU A 71 10.28 -7.11 -3.13
N ALA A 72 11.07 -6.45 -2.30
CA ALA A 72 11.47 -5.07 -2.55
C ALA A 72 12.44 -5.01 -3.72
N ALA A 73 12.04 -4.33 -4.80
CA ALA A 73 13.01 -3.91 -5.80
C ALA A 73 13.89 -2.80 -5.22
N PRO A 74 15.17 -2.69 -5.59
CA PRO A 74 16.01 -1.58 -5.14
C PRO A 74 15.38 -0.25 -5.55
N ALA A 75 15.08 0.58 -4.59
CA ALA A 75 14.33 1.82 -4.73
C ALA A 75 15.18 2.95 -5.35
N ALA A 76 15.67 2.77 -6.57
CA ALA A 76 16.41 3.83 -7.25
C ALA A 76 15.50 4.86 -7.94
N SER A 77 14.24 4.52 -8.21
CA SER A 77 13.32 5.38 -8.96
C SER A 77 11.89 5.13 -8.51
N GLY A 78 11.57 5.54 -7.33
CA GLY A 78 10.21 5.37 -6.82
C GLY A 78 9.46 6.69 -6.74
N GLY A 79 8.40 6.67 -5.97
CA GLY A 79 7.61 7.85 -5.64
C GLY A 79 6.87 7.66 -4.34
N LEU A 80 6.22 8.71 -3.94
CA LEU A 80 5.35 8.71 -2.77
C LEU A 80 3.93 9.04 -3.18
N VAL A 81 3.00 8.19 -2.82
CA VAL A 81 1.56 8.45 -2.96
C VAL A 81 1.03 8.83 -1.58
N VAL A 82 0.73 10.10 -1.40
CA VAL A 82 0.21 10.61 -0.12
C VAL A 82 -1.29 10.41 -0.09
N VAL A 83 -1.75 9.73 0.92
CA VAL A 83 -3.16 9.35 1.09
C VAL A 83 -3.71 9.82 2.42
N HIS A 84 -5.04 9.91 2.48
CA HIS A 84 -5.76 10.14 3.73
C HIS A 84 -5.87 8.83 4.50
N GLY A 85 -5.17 8.72 5.62
CA GLY A 85 -5.37 7.66 6.59
C GLY A 85 -6.46 8.02 7.61
N THR A 86 -6.77 7.08 8.49
CA THR A 86 -7.76 7.30 9.56
C THR A 86 -7.32 8.34 10.59
N GLU A 87 -6.03 8.48 10.80
CA GLU A 87 -5.45 9.42 11.78
C GLU A 87 -4.65 10.56 11.14
N GLY A 88 -4.78 10.75 9.84
CA GLY A 88 -4.08 11.79 9.10
C GLY A 88 -3.39 11.27 7.85
N ALA A 89 -2.58 12.11 7.23
CA ALA A 89 -1.88 11.77 6.00
C ALA A 89 -0.80 10.71 6.22
N VAL A 90 -0.73 9.77 5.30
CA VAL A 90 0.29 8.72 5.23
C VAL A 90 0.81 8.67 3.79
N ALA A 91 2.08 8.42 3.60
CA ALA A 91 2.66 8.25 2.28
C ALA A 91 2.96 6.78 2.00
N LEU A 92 2.60 6.30 0.83
CA LEU A 92 2.97 4.98 0.34
C LEU A 92 4.22 5.10 -0.53
N HIS A 93 5.24 4.34 -0.21
CA HIS A 93 6.45 4.27 -1.03
C HIS A 93 6.27 3.24 -2.13
N VAL A 94 6.30 3.68 -3.37
CA VAL A 94 6.05 2.85 -4.54
C VAL A 94 7.23 2.86 -5.50
N ASP A 95 7.36 1.84 -6.33
CA ASP A 95 8.49 1.72 -7.25
C ASP A 95 8.35 2.60 -8.49
N ALA A 96 7.14 2.79 -8.97
CA ALA A 96 6.82 3.68 -10.07
C ALA A 96 5.38 4.14 -9.97
N ILE A 97 5.11 5.37 -10.37
CA ILE A 97 3.78 5.94 -10.41
C ILE A 97 3.22 5.76 -11.81
N GLY A 98 1.98 5.26 -11.87
CA GLY A 98 1.25 5.08 -13.12
C GLY A 98 0.18 6.16 -13.32
N ASP A 99 -0.67 5.90 -14.29
CA ASP A 99 -1.76 6.80 -14.66
C ASP A 99 -2.98 6.62 -13.75
N VAL A 100 -3.84 7.63 -13.74
CA VAL A 100 -5.17 7.50 -13.17
C VAL A 100 -6.03 6.64 -14.10
N ARG A 101 -6.61 5.58 -13.55
CA ARG A 101 -7.53 4.70 -14.26
C ARG A 101 -8.95 4.91 -13.77
N ARG A 102 -9.85 4.94 -14.72
CA ARG A 102 -11.29 4.95 -14.46
C ARG A 102 -11.87 3.67 -15.03
N ALA A 103 -12.67 3.00 -14.26
CA ALA A 103 -13.41 1.84 -14.73
C ALA A 103 -14.82 1.89 -14.15
N ASP A 104 -15.77 1.49 -14.96
CA ASP A 104 -17.11 1.26 -14.46
C ASP A 104 -17.08 0.04 -13.55
N ALA A 105 -17.55 0.20 -12.34
CA ALA A 105 -17.61 -0.88 -11.34
C ALA A 105 -18.66 -1.93 -11.72
N THR A 106 -18.56 -2.49 -12.92
CA THR A 106 -19.63 -3.32 -13.48
C THR A 106 -19.40 -4.81 -13.34
N GLU A 107 -18.21 -5.23 -12.95
CA GLU A 107 -17.95 -6.66 -12.74
C GLU A 107 -17.17 -6.91 -11.45
N PRO A 108 -17.70 -7.78 -10.59
CA PRO A 108 -16.82 -8.35 -9.56
C PRO A 108 -15.72 -9.12 -10.29
N PRO A 109 -14.46 -8.89 -9.94
CA PRO A 109 -13.36 -9.57 -10.57
C PRO A 109 -13.50 -11.08 -10.38
N PRO A 110 -13.12 -11.87 -11.38
CA PRO A 110 -13.00 -13.29 -11.16
C PRO A 110 -12.05 -13.51 -9.99
N ALA A 111 -12.49 -14.28 -9.02
CA ALA A 111 -11.62 -14.73 -7.95
C ALA A 111 -10.44 -15.45 -8.58
N LEU A 112 -9.27 -14.82 -8.60
CA LEU A 112 -8.07 -15.49 -9.06
C LEU A 112 -7.71 -16.57 -8.05
N ALA A 113 -8.11 -17.77 -8.38
CA ALA A 113 -7.61 -18.95 -7.71
C ALA A 113 -6.11 -19.05 -8.00
N GLY A 114 -5.27 -18.82 -7.02
CA GLY A 114 -3.86 -19.10 -7.16
C GLY A 114 -2.87 -18.13 -6.54
N SER A 115 -3.26 -17.23 -5.69
CA SER A 115 -2.28 -16.47 -4.93
C SER A 115 -1.96 -17.18 -3.63
N THR A 116 -0.74 -17.54 -3.49
CA THR A 116 -0.14 -18.22 -2.37
C THR A 116 0.12 -17.24 -1.22
N ALA A 117 -0.43 -17.51 -0.11
CA ALA A 117 -0.26 -16.99 1.24
C ALA A 117 -1.49 -16.25 1.76
N ASP A 118 -1.98 -16.69 2.88
CA ASP A 118 -3.16 -16.17 3.59
C ASP A 118 -3.04 -14.69 4.01
N GLY A 119 -1.87 -14.11 3.87
CA GLY A 119 -1.60 -12.73 4.23
C GLY A 119 -2.04 -11.69 3.20
N ASP A 120 -1.93 -12.00 1.92
CA ASP A 120 -2.04 -11.02 0.85
C ASP A 120 -3.47 -10.71 0.44
N ARG A 121 -4.38 -11.65 0.67
CA ARG A 121 -5.77 -11.53 0.20
C ARG A 121 -6.57 -10.44 0.89
N ASP A 122 -6.28 -10.19 2.15
CA ASP A 122 -7.04 -9.22 2.92
C ASP A 122 -6.70 -7.77 2.58
N ALA A 123 -5.51 -7.53 2.03
CA ALA A 123 -5.07 -6.20 1.65
C ALA A 123 -5.50 -5.79 0.24
N ILE A 124 -5.96 -6.74 -0.57
CA ILE A 124 -6.46 -6.50 -1.92
C ILE A 124 -8.00 -6.53 -1.89
N SER A 125 -8.60 -5.42 -2.25
CA SER A 125 -10.05 -5.29 -2.32
C SER A 125 -10.63 -6.08 -3.49
N HIS A 126 -10.09 -5.84 -4.67
CA HIS A 126 -10.49 -6.51 -5.91
C HIS A 126 -9.40 -6.35 -6.97
N THR A 127 -9.54 -7.09 -8.06
CA THR A 127 -8.61 -7.04 -9.18
C THR A 127 -9.36 -6.71 -10.47
N ILE A 128 -8.79 -5.86 -11.27
CA ILE A 128 -9.34 -5.45 -12.57
C ILE A 128 -8.43 -6.01 -13.67
N ALA A 129 -9.04 -6.70 -14.62
CA ALA A 129 -8.32 -7.16 -15.80
C ALA A 129 -8.17 -6.01 -16.79
N LEU A 130 -6.93 -5.70 -17.13
CA LEU A 130 -6.58 -4.73 -18.15
C LEU A 130 -5.89 -5.44 -19.31
N PRO A 131 -5.83 -4.84 -20.52
CA PRO A 131 -5.06 -5.41 -21.60
C PRO A 131 -3.61 -5.63 -21.20
N GLY A 132 -3.17 -6.89 -21.17
CA GLY A 132 -1.79 -7.28 -20.89
C GLY A 132 -1.39 -7.41 -19.43
N HIS A 133 -2.22 -7.00 -18.46
CA HIS A 133 -1.91 -7.13 -17.02
C HIS A 133 -3.13 -7.06 -16.13
N LEU A 134 -2.94 -7.44 -14.88
CA LEU A 134 -3.94 -7.31 -13.84
C LEU A 134 -3.61 -6.11 -12.95
N LEU A 135 -4.62 -5.35 -12.60
CA LEU A 135 -4.53 -4.25 -11.66
C LEU A 135 -5.18 -4.67 -10.33
N SER A 136 -4.40 -4.79 -9.30
CA SER A 136 -4.87 -5.13 -7.95
C SER A 136 -5.17 -3.87 -7.16
N ILE A 137 -6.42 -3.68 -6.79
CA ILE A 137 -6.85 -2.53 -6.00
C ILE A 137 -6.67 -2.84 -4.52
N LEU A 138 -5.89 -2.02 -3.85
CA LEU A 138 -5.60 -2.18 -2.44
C LEU A 138 -6.75 -1.65 -1.59
N ASP A 139 -7.10 -2.40 -0.57
CA ASP A 139 -7.88 -1.88 0.56
C ASP A 139 -6.95 -1.06 1.44
N LEU A 140 -6.99 0.24 1.28
CA LEU A 140 -6.05 1.15 1.92
C LEU A 140 -6.13 1.07 3.45
N ASP A 141 -7.32 0.97 4.01
CA ASP A 141 -7.49 0.88 5.46
C ASP A 141 -6.86 -0.39 6.03
N ARG A 142 -6.99 -1.49 5.32
CA ARG A 142 -6.34 -2.75 5.72
C ARG A 142 -4.83 -2.72 5.55
N VAL A 143 -4.35 -2.14 4.47
CA VAL A 143 -2.90 -1.95 4.26
C VAL A 143 -2.30 -1.12 5.39
N LEU A 144 -2.94 -0.01 5.74
CA LEU A 144 -2.47 0.86 6.81
C LEU A 144 -2.59 0.19 8.18
N ALA A 145 -3.69 -0.49 8.45
CA ALA A 145 -3.87 -1.23 9.70
C ALA A 145 -2.77 -2.27 9.90
N ARG A 146 -2.40 -3.00 8.86
CA ARG A 146 -1.30 -3.97 8.92
C ARG A 146 0.06 -3.32 9.06
N ALA A 147 0.29 -2.22 8.35
CA ALA A 147 1.55 -1.50 8.42
C ALA A 147 1.84 -0.95 9.82
N PHE A 148 0.81 -0.47 10.49
CA PHE A 148 0.89 0.07 11.84
C PHE A 148 0.62 -0.97 12.94
N ALA A 149 0.13 -2.15 12.59
CA ALA A 149 0.04 -3.23 13.55
C ALA A 149 1.44 -3.52 14.06
N ALA A 150 1.65 -3.25 15.34
CA ALA A 150 2.87 -3.64 15.99
C ALA A 150 2.93 -5.16 16.01
N ASP A 151 3.55 -5.77 15.02
CA ASP A 151 4.38 -6.89 15.33
C ASP A 151 5.51 -6.31 16.19
N VAL A 152 5.20 -6.20 17.46
CA VAL A 152 6.28 -6.11 18.43
C VAL A 152 7.05 -7.39 18.19
N PRO A 153 8.25 -7.34 17.58
CA PRO A 153 9.08 -8.50 17.61
C PRO A 153 9.18 -8.82 19.08
N THR A 154 8.59 -9.93 19.47
CA THR A 154 8.77 -10.43 20.82
C THR A 154 10.28 -10.55 20.93
N PHE A 155 10.91 -9.59 21.59
CA PHE A 155 12.30 -9.72 21.95
C PHE A 155 12.35 -11.00 22.79
N ARG A 156 12.62 -12.08 22.13
CA ARG A 156 13.00 -13.31 22.80
C ARG A 156 14.46 -13.10 23.18
N PRO A 157 14.73 -12.79 24.44
CA PRO A 157 16.10 -12.70 24.86
C PRO A 157 16.77 -14.02 24.50
N PRO A 158 18.00 -14.00 23.99
CA PRO A 158 18.74 -15.24 23.78
C PRO A 158 18.65 -16.02 25.06
N ALA A 159 18.31 -17.31 24.95
CA ALA A 159 18.21 -18.23 26.08
C ALA A 159 19.49 -18.08 26.90
N GLY A 160 19.29 -17.67 28.16
CA GLY A 160 20.33 -17.13 28.96
C GLY A 160 21.56 -17.98 29.01
N GLU A 161 22.70 -17.36 28.78
CA GLU A 161 23.94 -17.86 29.34
C GLU A 161 23.83 -17.85 30.87
N PRO A 162 24.15 -18.94 31.53
CA PRO A 162 24.17 -18.93 32.98
C PRO A 162 25.23 -17.89 33.41
N ARG A 163 24.78 -16.91 34.16
CA ARG A 163 25.72 -16.02 34.82
C ARG A 163 26.55 -16.83 35.83
N PRO A 164 27.83 -16.65 35.82
CA PRO A 164 28.67 -17.24 36.88
C PRO A 164 28.33 -16.69 38.25
#